data_1da06d3eb23ece810e0498e8c8dcb125
#
_entry.id   1da06d3eb23ece810e0498e8c8dcb125
#
_cell.length_a   1.000
_cell.length_b   1.000
_cell.length_c   1.000
_cell.angle_alpha   90.00
_cell.angle_beta   90.00
_cell.angle_gamma   90.00
#
_symmetry.space_group_name_H-M   'P 1'
#
loop_
_entity.id
_entity.type
_entity.pdbx_description
1 polymer ?
#
loop_
_entity_poly.entity_id
_entity_poly.type
_entity_poly.pdbx_seq_one_letter_code
_entity_poly.pdbx_strand_id
1 'polypeptide(L)'
;MNIPNESDILIIAPHPDDEILGLGGTISKLSSQGHKVTVLTVSGHLPPLYKKEVFEEHKRQTIEAHKIIGAHKSIFLEIPATFVKDQPVAELNGKIYEVLKNTQPKIVFLPFPDRHIDHKVIFASSMVVIRPLHDSKCIELSACYEVLSETHWNAPTIE
;
A
#
# COMPACT_ATOMS: atom_id res chain seq x y z
N MET A 1 -17.85 -11.74 -6.55
CA MET A 1 -17.70 -11.29 -5.15
C MET A 1 -18.56 -10.05 -5.00
N ASN A 2 -19.54 -10.07 -4.12
CA ASN A 2 -20.35 -8.86 -3.85
C ASN A 2 -19.63 -8.05 -2.79
N ILE A 3 -18.97 -6.98 -3.22
CA ILE A 3 -18.41 -5.97 -2.31
C ILE A 3 -19.61 -5.16 -1.79
N PRO A 4 -19.81 -5.03 -0.46
CA PRO A 4 -20.88 -4.20 0.08
C PRO A 4 -20.79 -2.77 -0.46
N ASN A 5 -21.92 -2.17 -0.81
CA ASN A 5 -21.96 -0.79 -1.29
C ASN A 5 -21.28 0.17 -0.30
N GLU A 6 -20.54 1.15 -0.81
CA GLU A 6 -19.88 2.21 -0.01
C GLU A 6 -18.90 1.70 1.07
N SER A 7 -18.14 0.65 0.75
CA SER A 7 -17.12 0.13 1.67
C SER A 7 -15.89 1.03 1.71
N ASP A 8 -15.31 1.20 2.91
CA ASP A 8 -13.96 1.75 3.05
C ASP A 8 -12.94 0.68 2.69
N ILE A 9 -11.96 1.06 1.86
CA ILE A 9 -10.92 0.17 1.32
C ILE A 9 -9.56 0.77 1.65
N LEU A 10 -8.67 -0.03 2.19
CA LEU A 10 -7.28 0.34 2.43
C LEU A 10 -6.37 -0.41 1.47
N ILE A 11 -5.51 0.33 0.78
CA ILE A 11 -4.42 -0.22 -0.03
C ILE A 11 -3.11 0.14 0.65
N ILE A 12 -2.28 -0.87 0.92
CA ILE A 12 -0.94 -0.68 1.47
C ILE A 12 0.05 -0.82 0.32
N ALA A 13 0.68 0.30 -0.04
CA ALA A 13 1.68 0.38 -1.10
C ALA A 13 3.07 0.53 -0.49
N PRO A 14 4.05 -0.30 -0.89
CA PRO A 14 5.43 -0.14 -0.46
C PRO A 14 6.02 1.20 -0.89
N HIS A 15 5.91 1.55 -2.17
CA HIS A 15 6.48 2.76 -2.76
C HIS A 15 5.41 3.55 -3.53
N PRO A 16 5.71 4.82 -3.89
CA PRO A 16 4.83 5.65 -4.71
C PRO A 16 4.83 5.16 -6.17
N ASP A 17 3.97 4.29 -6.59
CA ASP A 17 3.68 3.74 -7.92
C ASP A 17 3.18 2.30 -7.88
N ASP A 18 3.55 1.52 -6.87
CA ASP A 18 3.17 0.11 -6.73
C ASP A 18 1.64 -0.10 -6.80
N GLU A 19 0.87 0.78 -6.15
CA GLU A 19 -0.59 0.73 -6.17
C GLU A 19 -1.17 1.05 -7.55
N ILE A 20 -0.51 1.94 -8.30
CA ILE A 20 -0.93 2.30 -9.66
C ILE A 20 -0.66 1.15 -10.61
N LEU A 21 0.56 0.59 -10.55
CA LEU A 21 0.99 -0.51 -11.41
C LEU A 21 0.21 -1.80 -11.12
N GLY A 22 -0.04 -2.09 -9.83
CA GLY A 22 -0.72 -3.32 -9.43
C GLY A 22 -2.24 -3.22 -9.41
N LEU A 23 -2.80 -2.07 -9.03
CA LEU A 23 -4.23 -1.90 -8.75
C LEU A 23 -4.89 -0.68 -9.39
N GLY A 24 -4.20 0.11 -10.23
CA GLY A 24 -4.75 1.37 -10.75
C GLY A 24 -6.14 1.23 -11.39
N GLY A 25 -6.33 0.21 -12.24
CA GLY A 25 -7.64 -0.09 -12.82
C GLY A 25 -8.68 -0.53 -11.79
N THR A 26 -8.25 -1.28 -10.77
CA THR A 26 -9.10 -1.74 -9.66
C THR A 26 -9.54 -0.56 -8.79
N ILE A 27 -8.62 0.35 -8.45
CA ILE A 27 -8.91 1.56 -7.68
C ILE A 27 -9.94 2.41 -8.42
N SER A 28 -9.68 2.68 -9.70
CA SER A 28 -10.59 3.47 -10.54
C SER A 28 -12.00 2.87 -10.60
N LYS A 29 -12.10 1.56 -10.77
CA LYS A 29 -13.38 0.86 -10.78
C LYS A 29 -14.10 0.95 -9.43
N LEU A 30 -13.41 0.66 -8.33
CA LEU A 30 -14.00 0.72 -6.99
C LEU A 30 -14.46 2.13 -6.62
N SER A 31 -13.64 3.14 -6.93
CA SER A 31 -13.98 4.55 -6.71
C SER A 31 -15.20 4.98 -7.51
N SER A 32 -15.30 4.55 -8.78
CA SER A 32 -16.48 4.83 -9.63
C SER A 32 -17.77 4.16 -9.15
N GLN A 33 -17.63 3.11 -8.32
CA GLN A 33 -18.74 2.40 -7.67
C GLN A 33 -19.12 2.98 -6.30
N GLY A 34 -18.49 4.10 -5.90
CA GLY A 34 -18.80 4.78 -4.64
C GLY A 34 -18.00 4.31 -3.43
N HIS A 35 -17.01 3.42 -3.61
CA HIS A 35 -16.14 3.00 -2.52
C HIS A 35 -15.11 4.09 -2.17
N LYS A 36 -14.80 4.25 -0.89
CA LYS A 36 -13.76 5.17 -0.42
C LYS A 36 -12.43 4.43 -0.34
N VAL A 37 -11.58 4.65 -1.34
CA VAL A 37 -10.26 4.02 -1.41
C VAL A 37 -9.21 4.91 -0.76
N THR A 38 -8.62 4.48 0.34
CA THR A 38 -7.46 5.10 0.98
C THR A 38 -6.20 4.35 0.57
N VAL A 39 -5.19 5.07 0.11
CA VAL A 39 -3.88 4.51 -0.19
C VAL A 39 -2.89 4.94 0.89
N LEU A 40 -2.23 3.95 1.50
CA LEU A 40 -1.11 4.11 2.43
C LEU A 40 0.18 3.78 1.70
N THR A 41 1.00 4.78 1.39
CA THR A 41 2.35 4.60 0.88
C THR A 41 3.34 4.57 2.06
N VAL A 42 4.05 3.47 2.23
CA VAL A 42 4.87 3.23 3.43
C VAL A 42 6.25 3.87 3.30
N SER A 43 6.90 3.72 2.15
CA SER A 43 8.26 4.22 1.96
C SER A 43 8.42 5.02 0.66
N GLY A 44 9.60 5.58 0.44
CA GLY A 44 9.90 6.35 -0.76
C GLY A 44 11.34 6.83 -0.83
N HIS A 45 11.66 7.59 -1.87
CA HIS A 45 12.99 8.12 -2.15
C HIS A 45 13.38 9.26 -1.20
N LEU A 46 13.72 8.91 0.03
CA LEU A 46 14.09 9.82 1.12
C LEU A 46 15.60 9.76 1.46
N PRO A 47 16.14 10.75 2.18
CA PRO A 47 17.46 10.64 2.76
C PRO A 47 17.62 9.35 3.61
N PRO A 48 18.79 8.75 3.66
CA PRO A 48 20.08 9.27 3.17
C PRO A 48 20.39 8.99 1.69
N LEU A 49 19.63 8.14 1.01
CA LEU A 49 19.94 7.74 -0.38
C LEU A 49 19.55 8.82 -1.40
N TYR A 50 18.52 9.57 -1.12
CA TYR A 50 18.00 10.59 -2.02
C TYR A 50 17.84 11.92 -1.30
N LYS A 51 17.84 13.02 -2.05
CA LYS A 51 17.55 14.34 -1.50
C LYS A 51 16.04 14.44 -1.17
N LYS A 52 15.71 15.23 -0.15
CA LYS A 52 14.32 15.41 0.28
C LYS A 52 13.42 15.93 -0.84
N GLU A 53 13.94 16.80 -1.68
CA GLU A 53 13.20 17.40 -2.81
C GLU A 53 12.70 16.34 -3.80
N VAL A 54 13.43 15.23 -3.95
CA VAL A 54 13.02 14.09 -4.80
C VAL A 54 11.76 13.46 -4.25
N PHE A 55 11.70 13.24 -2.94
CA PHE A 55 10.52 12.68 -2.29
C PHE A 55 9.30 13.62 -2.40
N GLU A 56 9.49 14.92 -2.17
CA GLU A 56 8.39 15.89 -2.25
C GLU A 56 7.80 15.93 -3.68
N GLU A 57 8.64 15.85 -4.70
CA GLU A 57 8.18 15.78 -6.10
C GLU A 57 7.44 14.46 -6.38
N HIS A 58 7.96 13.31 -5.96
CA HIS A 58 7.28 12.03 -6.13
C HIS A 58 5.95 12.00 -5.38
N LYS A 59 5.90 12.52 -4.15
CA LYS A 59 4.67 12.64 -3.36
C LYS A 59 3.62 13.49 -4.08
N ARG A 60 4.02 14.62 -4.68
CA ARG A 60 3.15 15.48 -5.47
C ARG A 60 2.58 14.72 -6.67
N GLN A 61 3.45 14.03 -7.45
CA GLN A 61 3.05 13.24 -8.62
C GLN A 61 2.09 12.09 -8.23
N THR A 62 2.38 11.39 -7.12
CA THR A 62 1.53 10.33 -6.58
C THR A 62 0.14 10.85 -6.22
N ILE A 63 0.05 12.00 -5.54
CA ILE A 63 -1.24 12.60 -5.20
C ILE A 63 -2.03 12.97 -6.46
N GLU A 64 -1.36 13.45 -7.50
CA GLU A 64 -2.03 13.74 -8.78
C GLU A 64 -2.52 12.47 -9.47
N ALA A 65 -1.71 11.41 -9.50
CA ALA A 65 -2.12 10.12 -10.03
C ALA A 65 -3.31 9.54 -9.25
N HIS A 66 -3.29 9.62 -7.92
CA HIS A 66 -4.40 9.19 -7.07
C HIS A 66 -5.70 9.95 -7.36
N LYS A 67 -5.63 11.25 -7.64
CA LYS A 67 -6.81 12.04 -8.06
C LYS A 67 -7.38 11.54 -9.38
N ILE A 68 -6.53 11.21 -10.34
CA ILE A 68 -6.96 10.70 -11.67
C ILE A 68 -7.71 9.39 -11.54
N ILE A 69 -7.23 8.46 -10.70
CA ILE A 69 -7.87 7.17 -10.49
C ILE A 69 -9.01 7.19 -9.46
N GLY A 70 -9.29 8.35 -8.85
CA GLY A 70 -10.40 8.56 -7.93
C GLY A 70 -10.13 8.09 -6.50
N ALA A 71 -8.89 7.91 -6.08
CA ALA A 71 -8.59 7.58 -4.69
C ALA A 71 -9.09 8.69 -3.75
N HIS A 72 -9.75 8.29 -2.66
CA HIS A 72 -10.35 9.21 -1.69
C HIS A 72 -9.29 9.90 -0.83
N LYS A 73 -8.24 9.18 -0.42
CA LYS A 73 -7.21 9.70 0.49
C LYS A 73 -5.85 9.06 0.22
N SER A 74 -4.79 9.88 0.30
CA SER A 74 -3.39 9.45 0.24
C SER A 74 -2.73 9.70 1.59
N ILE A 75 -2.06 8.70 2.13
CA ILE A 75 -1.31 8.75 3.40
C ILE A 75 0.11 8.28 3.13
N PHE A 76 1.11 8.97 3.70
CA PHE A 76 2.53 8.63 3.54
C PHE A 76 3.17 8.47 4.93
N LEU A 77 3.87 7.35 5.16
CA LEU A 77 4.64 7.15 6.41
C LEU A 77 6.05 7.70 6.32
N GLU A 78 6.51 8.04 5.13
CA GLU A 78 7.79 8.72 4.87
C GLU A 78 9.00 7.95 5.43
N ILE A 79 9.00 6.64 5.30
CA ILE A 79 10.15 5.80 5.65
C ILE A 79 11.07 5.74 4.42
N PRO A 80 12.39 5.93 4.56
CA PRO A 80 13.30 5.80 3.41
C PRO A 80 13.24 4.41 2.81
N ALA A 81 13.16 4.32 1.47
CA ALA A 81 13.18 3.06 0.73
C ALA A 81 14.45 2.27 1.07
N THR A 82 14.33 0.94 1.15
CA THR A 82 15.35 -0.03 1.59
C THR A 82 15.69 0.02 3.09
N PHE A 83 15.24 1.05 3.84
CA PHE A 83 15.40 1.16 5.29
C PHE A 83 14.15 0.73 6.08
N VAL A 84 13.11 0.23 5.40
CA VAL A 84 11.92 -0.29 6.08
C VAL A 84 12.30 -1.48 6.99
N LYS A 85 13.23 -2.32 6.56
CA LYS A 85 13.76 -3.45 7.34
C LYS A 85 14.48 -3.05 8.62
N ASP A 86 14.99 -1.81 8.68
CA ASP A 86 15.74 -1.29 9.82
C ASP A 86 14.83 -0.62 10.86
N GLN A 87 13.52 -0.49 10.55
CA GLN A 87 12.54 -0.01 11.51
C GLN A 87 12.29 -1.06 12.60
N PRO A 88 12.17 -0.65 13.88
CA PRO A 88 11.66 -1.56 14.89
C PRO A 88 10.30 -2.13 14.47
N VAL A 89 10.17 -3.45 14.43
CA VAL A 89 8.95 -4.12 13.94
C VAL A 89 7.69 -3.62 14.64
N ALA A 90 7.76 -3.39 15.95
CA ALA A 90 6.63 -2.88 16.71
C ALA A 90 6.21 -1.48 16.28
N GLU A 91 7.15 -0.62 15.91
CA GLU A 91 6.86 0.75 15.45
C GLU A 91 6.23 0.73 14.06
N LEU A 92 6.78 -0.07 13.13
CA LEU A 92 6.20 -0.21 11.78
C LEU A 92 4.77 -0.76 11.87
N ASN A 93 4.57 -1.83 12.64
CA ASN A 93 3.24 -2.40 12.87
C ASN A 93 2.29 -1.37 13.47
N GLY A 94 2.75 -0.59 14.45
CA GLY A 94 1.98 0.48 15.10
C GLY A 94 1.54 1.56 14.11
N LYS A 95 2.44 2.03 13.25
CA LYS A 95 2.13 3.04 12.21
C LYS A 95 1.08 2.55 11.22
N ILE A 96 1.21 1.30 10.74
CA ILE A 96 0.23 0.71 9.82
C ILE A 96 -1.11 0.49 10.55
N TYR A 97 -1.08 0.02 11.79
CA TYR A 97 -2.28 -0.20 12.60
C TYR A 97 -3.06 1.09 12.87
N GLU A 98 -2.37 2.20 13.14
CA GLU A 98 -3.05 3.51 13.34
C GLU A 98 -3.79 3.96 12.08
N VAL A 99 -3.24 3.71 10.89
CA VAL A 99 -3.95 4.00 9.63
C VAL A 99 -5.19 3.09 9.50
N LEU A 100 -5.05 1.78 9.77
CA LEU A 100 -6.17 0.84 9.73
C LEU A 100 -7.27 1.24 10.72
N LYS A 101 -6.90 1.55 11.95
CA LYS A 101 -7.82 1.99 13.01
C LYS A 101 -8.61 3.25 12.62
N ASN A 102 -7.95 4.20 11.97
CA ASN A 102 -8.57 5.46 11.56
C ASN A 102 -9.43 5.33 10.29
N THR A 103 -9.19 4.31 9.46
CA THR A 103 -9.93 4.08 8.21
C THR A 103 -11.01 3.03 8.33
N GLN A 104 -10.92 2.13 9.33
CA GLN A 104 -11.87 1.02 9.56
C GLN A 104 -12.27 0.29 8.26
N PRO A 105 -11.28 -0.19 7.46
CA PRO A 105 -11.55 -0.71 6.14
C PRO A 105 -12.23 -2.08 6.21
N LYS A 106 -13.20 -2.32 5.34
CA LYS A 106 -13.76 -3.66 5.11
C LYS A 106 -12.89 -4.51 4.21
N ILE A 107 -12.12 -3.88 3.34
CA ILE A 107 -11.24 -4.53 2.37
C ILE A 107 -9.84 -3.96 2.50
N VAL A 108 -8.84 -4.85 2.56
CA VAL A 108 -7.43 -4.46 2.59
C VAL A 108 -6.68 -5.15 1.47
N PHE A 109 -6.01 -4.36 0.62
CA PHE A 109 -5.08 -4.87 -0.37
C PHE A 109 -3.65 -4.73 0.14
N LEU A 110 -2.88 -5.82 0.04
CA LEU A 110 -1.50 -5.94 0.51
C LEU A 110 -0.55 -6.15 -0.66
N PRO A 111 0.68 -5.64 -0.62
CA PRO A 111 1.68 -5.99 -1.63
C PRO A 111 1.98 -7.49 -1.55
N PHE A 112 2.17 -8.13 -2.69
CA PHE A 112 2.71 -9.49 -2.73
C PHE A 112 4.17 -9.47 -2.22
N PRO A 113 4.61 -10.43 -1.38
CA PRO A 113 5.98 -10.49 -0.87
C PRO A 113 6.93 -11.02 -1.95
N ASP A 114 7.19 -10.22 -2.96
CA ASP A 114 8.04 -10.51 -4.10
C ASP A 114 9.55 -10.43 -3.77
N ARG A 115 10.38 -10.00 -4.70
CA ARG A 115 11.84 -9.95 -4.52
C ARG A 115 12.33 -8.69 -3.82
N HIS A 116 11.54 -7.60 -3.83
CA HIS A 116 11.92 -6.37 -3.16
C HIS A 116 11.86 -6.53 -1.63
N ILE A 117 12.93 -6.10 -0.94
CA ILE A 117 13.02 -6.27 0.52
C ILE A 117 11.91 -5.53 1.26
N ASP A 118 11.58 -4.31 0.83
CA ASP A 118 10.54 -3.52 1.47
C ASP A 118 9.17 -4.16 1.31
N HIS A 119 8.85 -4.77 0.14
CA HIS A 119 7.60 -5.49 -0.09
C HIS A 119 7.43 -6.64 0.90
N LYS A 120 8.49 -7.42 1.14
CA LYS A 120 8.48 -8.52 2.10
C LYS A 120 8.24 -8.06 3.53
N VAL A 121 8.93 -7.00 3.95
CA VAL A 121 8.81 -6.46 5.30
C VAL A 121 7.44 -5.83 5.52
N ILE A 122 6.96 -5.05 4.57
CA ILE A 122 5.64 -4.41 4.64
C ILE A 122 4.53 -5.46 4.60
N PHE A 123 4.64 -6.48 3.74
CA PHE A 123 3.71 -7.60 3.74
C PHE A 123 3.66 -8.29 5.11
N ALA A 124 4.82 -8.65 5.69
CA ALA A 124 4.88 -9.31 6.99
C ALA A 124 4.26 -8.46 8.10
N SER A 125 4.56 -7.16 8.14
CA SER A 125 3.95 -6.21 9.09
C SER A 125 2.45 -6.09 8.89
N SER A 126 1.99 -5.99 7.65
CA SER A 126 0.57 -5.93 7.31
C SER A 126 -0.18 -7.17 7.75
N MET A 127 0.39 -8.37 7.57
CA MET A 127 -0.19 -9.64 8.04
C MET A 127 -0.35 -9.70 9.57
N VAL A 128 0.51 -9.01 10.32
CA VAL A 128 0.33 -8.87 11.77
C VAL A 128 -0.85 -7.96 12.08
N VAL A 129 -0.96 -6.84 11.38
CA VAL A 129 -1.95 -5.79 11.63
C VAL A 129 -3.37 -6.22 11.26
N ILE A 130 -3.54 -6.96 10.15
CA ILE A 130 -4.87 -7.39 9.68
C ILE A 130 -5.44 -8.61 10.41
N ARG A 131 -4.73 -9.17 11.41
CA ARG A 131 -5.30 -10.25 12.23
C ARG A 131 -6.64 -9.82 12.82
N PRO A 132 -7.66 -10.70 12.89
CA PRO A 132 -9.02 -10.34 13.30
C PRO A 132 -9.11 -10.06 14.82
N LEU A 133 -8.33 -9.09 15.29
CA LEU A 133 -8.22 -8.62 16.65
C LEU A 133 -8.55 -7.13 16.72
N HIS A 134 -9.16 -6.70 17.83
CA HIS A 134 -9.46 -5.29 18.08
C HIS A 134 -10.13 -4.59 16.87
N ASP A 135 -9.57 -3.50 16.37
CA ASP A 135 -10.12 -2.71 15.26
C ASP A 135 -10.07 -3.43 13.91
N SER A 136 -9.18 -4.44 13.76
CA SER A 136 -9.06 -5.22 12.51
C SER A 136 -10.20 -6.23 12.30
N LYS A 137 -11.11 -6.37 13.25
CA LYS A 137 -12.33 -7.20 13.10
C LYS A 137 -13.30 -6.66 12.04
N CYS A 138 -13.17 -5.39 11.65
CA CYS A 138 -13.96 -4.80 10.57
C CYS A 138 -13.60 -5.36 9.19
N ILE A 139 -12.42 -5.98 9.03
CA ILE A 139 -11.93 -6.48 7.75
C ILE A 139 -12.71 -7.74 7.36
N GLU A 140 -13.40 -7.67 6.23
CA GLU A 140 -14.17 -8.77 5.64
C GLU A 140 -13.37 -9.52 4.57
N LEU A 141 -12.42 -8.80 3.92
CA LEU A 141 -11.57 -9.34 2.85
C LEU A 141 -10.16 -8.76 2.93
N SER A 142 -9.17 -9.62 2.78
CA SER A 142 -7.79 -9.21 2.45
C SER A 142 -7.31 -9.95 1.21
N ALA A 143 -6.60 -9.23 0.33
CA ALA A 143 -6.05 -9.80 -0.90
C ALA A 143 -4.65 -9.21 -1.16
N CYS A 144 -3.78 -10.00 -1.79
CA CYS A 144 -2.50 -9.52 -2.27
C CYS A 144 -2.61 -9.04 -3.72
N TYR A 145 -1.80 -8.06 -4.07
CA TYR A 145 -1.63 -7.63 -5.46
C TYR A 145 -0.16 -7.73 -5.86
N GLU A 146 0.06 -8.03 -7.13
CA GLU A 146 1.39 -8.09 -7.72
C GLU A 146 1.80 -6.72 -8.28
N VAL A 147 3.11 -6.45 -8.19
CA VAL A 147 3.76 -5.38 -8.94
C VAL A 147 4.69 -6.05 -9.95
N LEU A 148 4.32 -6.06 -11.21
CA LEU A 148 4.98 -6.86 -12.24
C LEU A 148 6.48 -6.57 -12.36
N SER A 149 6.91 -5.32 -12.18
CA SER A 149 8.31 -4.92 -12.20
C SER A 149 9.15 -5.62 -11.12
N GLU A 150 8.54 -5.97 -9.98
CA GLU A 150 9.20 -6.56 -8.84
C GLU A 150 8.97 -8.07 -8.73
N THR A 151 7.84 -8.57 -9.22
CA THR A 151 7.50 -9.99 -9.20
C THR A 151 8.31 -10.77 -10.25
N HIS A 152 8.61 -10.16 -11.40
CA HIS A 152 9.21 -10.81 -12.56
C HIS A 152 10.59 -10.23 -12.95
N TRP A 153 11.48 -10.04 -11.99
CA TRP A 153 12.85 -9.59 -12.26
C TRP A 153 13.68 -10.54 -13.14
N ASN A 154 13.39 -11.83 -13.08
CA ASN A 154 13.98 -12.74 -14.04
C ASN A 154 13.16 -12.69 -15.31
N ALA A 155 13.82 -12.45 -16.43
CA ALA A 155 13.25 -12.79 -17.72
C ALA A 155 12.72 -14.23 -17.62
N PRO A 156 11.50 -14.49 -18.08
CA PRO A 156 11.01 -15.87 -18.13
C PRO A 156 12.06 -16.66 -18.94
N THR A 157 12.77 -17.55 -18.28
CA THR A 157 13.52 -18.57 -18.99
C THR A 157 12.48 -19.44 -19.66
N ILE A 158 12.28 -19.19 -20.95
CA ILE A 158 11.55 -20.10 -21.79
C ILE A 158 12.50 -21.27 -21.99
N GLU A 159 12.37 -22.32 -21.22
CA GLU A 159 12.86 -23.64 -21.53
C GLU A 159 11.71 -24.48 -22.09
#